data_bfe059ab9911a1b33892cb61c7f52c07
#
_entry.id   bfe059ab9911a1b33892cb61c7f52c07
#
_cell.length_a   1.000
_cell.length_b   1.000
_cell.length_c   1.000
_cell.angle_alpha   90.00
_cell.angle_beta   90.00
_cell.angle_gamma   90.00
#
_symmetry.space_group_name_H-M   'P 1'
#
loop_
_entity.id
_entity.type
_entity.pdbx_description
1 polymer ?
#
loop_
_entity_poly.entity_id
_entity_poly.type
_entity_poly.pdbx_seq_one_letter_code
_entity_poly.pdbx_strand_id
1 'polypeptide(L)'
;MNAFKDHLVKFYAYLCVFIVVAVIFWIFYFIFANGISQINLDFLTKNPQGLNLGESGGIRDAIIGSFLLMILSMIFSALLGVSCAIYRQIYCTSSTIKLGLKFIIQTMASIPSILLGMFVYGLFIVSLDIPKSLLTASITLALMVFPFVEVSTEKVISQIDEKMLRDSFALGVDKDFMARKLVLPTIRKNIISILILAGSYAIGATAPLLLTGVVFMAKAEGLLSPVMALPFHLHMLLSQSVATQNAYATALVLIFILIILHLLSAVVLFDIGEKIARYFKYKRS
;
A
#
# COMPACT_ATOMS: atom_id res chain seq x y z
N MET A 1 7.06 -3.58 -44.87
CA MET A 1 5.90 -3.75 -43.97
C MET A 1 5.11 -2.45 -44.04
N ASN A 2 3.82 -2.50 -44.36
CA ASN A 2 3.08 -1.39 -44.95
C ASN A 2 2.89 -0.20 -43.97
N ALA A 3 3.37 0.99 -44.32
CA ALA A 3 3.17 2.24 -43.57
C ALA A 3 1.70 2.47 -43.13
N PHE A 4 0.77 2.02 -43.95
CA PHE A 4 -0.67 2.05 -43.64
C PHE A 4 -1.03 1.20 -42.42
N LYS A 5 -0.48 -0.01 -42.28
CA LYS A 5 -0.72 -0.87 -41.11
C LYS A 5 -0.14 -0.26 -39.83
N ASP A 6 1.03 0.37 -39.91
CA ASP A 6 1.66 1.04 -38.78
C ASP A 6 0.84 2.25 -38.31
N HIS A 7 0.25 3.02 -39.24
CA HIS A 7 -0.65 4.11 -38.89
C HIS A 7 -1.96 3.63 -38.25
N LEU A 8 -2.52 2.53 -38.75
CA LEU A 8 -3.72 1.92 -38.20
C LEU A 8 -3.49 1.42 -36.76
N VAL A 9 -2.38 0.73 -36.52
CA VAL A 9 -2.01 0.25 -35.18
C VAL A 9 -1.77 1.40 -34.21
N LYS A 10 -1.07 2.47 -34.64
CA LYS A 10 -0.87 3.67 -33.82
C LYS A 10 -2.21 4.36 -33.48
N PHE A 11 -3.07 4.54 -34.47
CA PHE A 11 -4.40 5.12 -34.26
C PHE A 11 -5.21 4.31 -33.25
N TYR A 12 -5.24 2.98 -33.39
CA TYR A 12 -5.92 2.08 -32.45
C TYR A 12 -5.33 2.18 -31.04
N ALA A 13 -4.01 2.22 -30.91
CA ALA A 13 -3.35 2.37 -29.62
C ALA A 13 -3.71 3.71 -28.95
N TYR A 14 -3.68 4.83 -29.69
CA TYR A 14 -4.11 6.13 -29.14
C TYR A 14 -5.59 6.15 -28.76
N LEU A 15 -6.44 5.52 -29.55
CA LEU A 15 -7.87 5.41 -29.23
C LEU A 15 -8.10 4.63 -27.94
N CYS A 16 -7.41 3.50 -27.76
CA CYS A 16 -7.49 2.72 -26.52
C CYS A 16 -7.04 3.54 -25.30
N VAL A 17 -5.90 4.24 -25.41
CA VAL A 17 -5.42 5.12 -24.32
C VAL A 17 -6.44 6.22 -24.02
N PHE A 18 -6.98 6.86 -25.07
CA PHE A 18 -7.99 7.91 -24.89
C PHE A 18 -9.24 7.40 -24.17
N ILE A 19 -9.77 6.21 -24.57
CA ILE A 19 -10.94 5.61 -23.94
C ILE A 19 -10.66 5.33 -22.46
N VAL A 20 -9.52 4.71 -22.13
CA VAL A 20 -9.16 4.40 -20.74
C VAL A 20 -9.07 5.67 -19.89
N VAL A 21 -8.39 6.69 -20.41
CA VAL A 21 -8.24 7.98 -19.71
C VAL A 21 -9.62 8.64 -19.53
N ALA A 22 -10.45 8.66 -20.57
CA ALA A 22 -11.79 9.23 -20.51
C ALA A 22 -12.68 8.53 -19.47
N VAL A 23 -12.64 7.19 -19.41
CA VAL A 23 -13.39 6.40 -18.42
C VAL A 23 -12.91 6.70 -17.00
N ILE A 24 -11.59 6.79 -16.77
CA ILE A 24 -11.03 7.15 -15.48
C ILE A 24 -11.51 8.55 -15.05
N PHE A 25 -11.41 9.54 -15.93
CA PHE A 25 -11.90 10.90 -15.65
C PHE A 25 -13.41 10.93 -15.37
N TRP A 26 -14.19 10.14 -16.10
CA TRP A 26 -15.62 10.03 -15.90
C TRP A 26 -15.96 9.46 -14.51
N ILE A 27 -15.26 8.39 -14.07
CA ILE A 27 -15.45 7.80 -12.74
C ILE A 27 -15.12 8.84 -11.66
N PHE A 28 -13.98 9.52 -11.75
CA PHE A 28 -13.60 10.56 -10.80
C PHE A 28 -14.60 11.71 -10.75
N TYR A 29 -15.04 12.19 -11.91
CA TYR A 29 -16.05 13.23 -12.00
C TYR A 29 -17.37 12.79 -11.36
N PHE A 30 -17.82 11.57 -11.66
CA PHE A 30 -19.06 11.03 -11.11
C PHE A 30 -19.02 10.93 -9.57
N ILE A 31 -17.91 10.39 -9.00
CA ILE A 31 -17.73 10.30 -7.54
C ILE A 31 -17.68 11.72 -6.95
N PHE A 32 -16.96 12.64 -7.58
CA PHE A 32 -16.85 14.02 -7.13
C PHE A 32 -18.19 14.73 -7.12
N ALA A 33 -18.94 14.68 -8.21
CA ALA A 33 -20.22 15.36 -8.36
C ALA A 33 -21.27 14.87 -7.33
N ASN A 34 -21.25 13.57 -6.99
CA ASN A 34 -22.21 12.98 -6.04
C ASN A 34 -21.76 13.04 -4.58
N GLY A 35 -20.45 13.20 -4.31
CA GLY A 35 -19.92 13.15 -2.95
C GLY A 35 -19.56 14.50 -2.34
N ILE A 36 -19.22 15.51 -3.13
CA ILE A 36 -18.66 16.76 -2.63
C ILE A 36 -19.62 17.54 -1.70
N SER A 37 -20.91 17.46 -1.95
CA SER A 37 -21.94 18.15 -1.17
C SER A 37 -22.04 17.67 0.30
N GLN A 38 -21.61 16.44 0.57
CA GLN A 38 -21.66 15.84 1.91
C GLN A 38 -20.38 16.10 2.70
N ILE A 39 -19.29 16.54 2.04
CA ILE A 39 -18.01 16.79 2.72
C ILE A 39 -18.08 18.10 3.48
N ASN A 40 -18.18 17.99 4.81
CA ASN A 40 -18.09 19.09 5.74
C ASN A 40 -17.28 18.68 6.97
N LEU A 41 -16.99 19.62 7.88
CA LEU A 41 -16.22 19.33 9.09
C LEU A 41 -16.88 18.28 9.98
N ASP A 42 -18.21 18.31 10.08
CA ASP A 42 -18.96 17.34 10.86
C ASP A 42 -18.81 15.91 10.28
N PHE A 43 -18.87 15.77 8.97
CA PHE A 43 -18.66 14.48 8.29
C PHE A 43 -17.26 13.90 8.55
N LEU A 44 -16.24 14.73 8.61
CA LEU A 44 -14.86 14.27 8.84
C LEU A 44 -14.56 14.01 10.33
N THR A 45 -15.23 14.71 11.26
CA THR A 45 -14.87 14.73 12.69
C THR A 45 -15.83 13.98 13.59
N LYS A 46 -17.06 13.73 13.16
CA LYS A 46 -18.05 12.98 13.92
C LYS A 46 -18.00 11.48 13.59
N ASN A 47 -18.54 10.68 14.49
CA ASN A 47 -18.71 9.25 14.29
C ASN A 47 -20.05 8.98 13.59
N PRO A 48 -20.19 7.85 12.87
CA PRO A 48 -21.46 7.42 12.32
C PRO A 48 -22.52 7.32 13.42
N GLN A 49 -23.72 7.82 13.16
CA GLN A 49 -24.86 7.84 14.10
C GLN A 49 -26.17 7.50 13.36
N GLY A 50 -27.21 7.18 14.13
CA GLY A 50 -28.55 6.97 13.61
C GLY A 50 -28.99 5.50 13.57
N LEU A 51 -30.31 5.32 13.46
CA LEU A 51 -30.94 3.98 13.34
C LEU A 51 -30.63 3.33 11.98
N ASN A 52 -30.55 4.16 10.93
CA ASN A 52 -30.08 3.73 9.62
C ASN A 52 -28.58 3.93 9.56
N LEU A 53 -27.84 2.85 9.49
CA LEU A 53 -26.38 2.83 9.56
C LEU A 53 -25.74 3.79 8.52
N GLY A 54 -25.09 4.86 9.02
CA GLY A 54 -24.36 5.81 8.18
C GLY A 54 -25.19 6.90 7.49
N GLU A 55 -26.48 7.04 7.80
CA GLU A 55 -27.34 8.11 7.28
C GLU A 55 -26.98 9.45 7.91
N SER A 56 -26.60 9.45 9.19
CA SER A 56 -26.17 10.62 9.94
C SER A 56 -24.80 10.42 10.60
N GLY A 57 -24.16 11.51 10.99
CA GLY A 57 -22.83 11.50 11.58
C GLY A 57 -21.73 11.62 10.53
N GLY A 58 -20.59 11.00 10.79
CA GLY A 58 -19.40 11.12 9.94
C GLY A 58 -18.56 9.85 9.87
N ILE A 59 -17.31 10.01 9.44
CA ILE A 59 -16.40 8.91 9.13
C ILE A 59 -15.10 8.92 9.96
N ARG A 60 -15.08 9.64 11.08
CA ARG A 60 -13.88 9.82 11.91
C ARG A 60 -13.23 8.50 12.31
N ASP A 61 -14.02 7.57 12.88
CA ASP A 61 -13.46 6.28 13.34
C ASP A 61 -12.98 5.41 12.17
N ALA A 62 -13.60 5.53 11.00
CA ALA A 62 -13.13 4.88 9.78
C ALA A 62 -11.79 5.45 9.29
N ILE A 63 -11.60 6.77 9.38
CA ILE A 63 -10.32 7.42 9.06
C ILE A 63 -9.23 6.92 10.01
N ILE A 64 -9.47 7.02 11.33
CA ILE A 64 -8.50 6.61 12.36
C ILE A 64 -8.14 5.15 12.20
N GLY A 65 -9.12 4.26 12.08
CA GLY A 65 -8.88 2.82 11.92
C GLY A 65 -8.13 2.48 10.63
N SER A 66 -8.43 3.16 9.52
CA SER A 66 -7.68 2.99 8.26
C SER A 66 -6.20 3.38 8.41
N PHE A 67 -5.90 4.50 9.08
CA PHE A 67 -4.51 4.89 9.33
C PHE A 67 -3.79 3.93 10.29
N LEU A 68 -4.45 3.44 11.33
CA LEU A 68 -3.87 2.46 12.25
C LEU A 68 -3.58 1.14 11.53
N LEU A 69 -4.50 0.64 10.72
CA LEU A 69 -4.31 -0.55 9.88
C LEU A 69 -3.15 -0.36 8.91
N MET A 70 -3.08 0.80 8.25
CA MET A 70 -1.99 1.14 7.33
C MET A 70 -0.63 1.13 8.04
N ILE A 71 -0.49 1.83 9.16
CA ILE A 71 0.79 1.94 9.89
C ILE A 71 1.25 0.58 10.39
N LEU A 72 0.37 -0.19 11.02
CA LEU A 72 0.72 -1.51 11.52
C LEU A 72 1.06 -2.49 10.39
N SER A 73 0.31 -2.49 9.30
CA SER A 73 0.63 -3.33 8.14
C SER A 73 1.96 -2.94 7.50
N MET A 74 2.29 -1.64 7.44
CA MET A 74 3.60 -1.16 6.98
C MET A 74 4.74 -1.67 7.88
N ILE A 75 4.56 -1.63 9.20
CA ILE A 75 5.58 -2.13 10.16
C ILE A 75 5.79 -3.62 9.97
N PHE A 76 4.73 -4.43 9.96
CA PHE A 76 4.85 -5.87 9.79
C PHE A 76 5.39 -6.27 8.42
N SER A 77 4.93 -5.62 7.36
CA SER A 77 5.45 -5.89 6.00
C SER A 77 6.89 -5.42 5.81
N ALA A 78 7.32 -4.36 6.50
CA ALA A 78 8.70 -3.92 6.51
C ALA A 78 9.61 -4.95 7.19
N LEU A 79 9.21 -5.42 8.38
CA LEU A 79 9.96 -6.44 9.12
C LEU A 79 10.15 -7.71 8.29
N LEU A 80 9.13 -8.17 7.61
CA LEU A 80 9.20 -9.38 6.79
C LEU A 80 9.85 -9.12 5.43
N GLY A 81 9.37 -8.14 4.67
CA GLY A 81 9.76 -7.90 3.29
C GLY A 81 11.16 -7.35 3.13
N VAL A 82 11.51 -6.33 3.92
CA VAL A 82 12.87 -5.74 3.86
C VAL A 82 13.91 -6.73 4.35
N SER A 83 13.62 -7.46 5.44
CA SER A 83 14.53 -8.48 5.97
C SER A 83 14.73 -9.63 4.98
N CYS A 84 13.67 -10.10 4.34
CA CYS A 84 13.75 -11.15 3.32
C CYS A 84 14.58 -10.70 2.10
N ALA A 85 14.37 -9.48 1.62
CA ALA A 85 15.13 -8.93 0.50
C ALA A 85 16.63 -8.78 0.82
N ILE A 86 16.95 -8.29 2.01
CA ILE A 86 18.34 -8.18 2.48
C ILE A 86 18.97 -9.58 2.61
N TYR A 87 18.25 -10.53 3.21
CA TYR A 87 18.73 -11.91 3.31
C TYR A 87 19.05 -12.49 1.95
N ARG A 88 18.12 -12.39 0.99
CA ARG A 88 18.31 -12.94 -0.37
C ARG A 88 19.47 -12.31 -1.13
N GLN A 89 19.71 -11.02 -0.96
CA GLN A 89 20.73 -10.30 -1.73
C GLN A 89 22.12 -10.37 -1.10
N ILE A 90 22.22 -10.34 0.23
CA ILE A 90 23.51 -10.21 0.92
C ILE A 90 23.95 -11.54 1.56
N TYR A 91 23.05 -12.23 2.25
CA TYR A 91 23.40 -13.39 3.05
C TYR A 91 23.30 -14.72 2.31
N CYS A 92 22.28 -14.87 1.49
CA CYS A 92 22.00 -16.14 0.80
C CYS A 92 23.01 -16.37 -0.33
N THR A 93 23.82 -17.41 -0.20
CA THR A 93 24.79 -17.84 -1.21
C THR A 93 24.26 -18.95 -2.13
N SER A 94 23.28 -19.72 -1.67
CA SER A 94 22.69 -20.82 -2.43
C SER A 94 21.70 -20.34 -3.48
N SER A 95 21.95 -20.65 -4.75
CA SER A 95 21.05 -20.32 -5.85
C SER A 95 19.69 -21.03 -5.73
N THR A 96 19.68 -22.25 -5.22
CA THR A 96 18.45 -23.03 -5.00
C THR A 96 17.54 -22.36 -3.97
N ILE A 97 18.10 -21.90 -2.84
CA ILE A 97 17.33 -21.18 -1.82
C ILE A 97 16.80 -19.85 -2.37
N LYS A 98 17.63 -19.10 -3.12
CA LYS A 98 17.18 -17.86 -3.78
C LYS A 98 16.00 -18.09 -4.70
N LEU A 99 16.06 -19.12 -5.54
CA LEU A 99 14.97 -19.48 -6.45
C LEU A 99 13.72 -19.93 -5.71
N GLY A 100 13.88 -20.77 -4.67
CA GLY A 100 12.75 -21.21 -3.83
C GLY A 100 12.03 -20.04 -3.15
N LEU A 101 12.76 -19.12 -2.53
CA LEU A 101 12.18 -17.93 -1.92
C LEU A 101 11.48 -17.05 -2.95
N LYS A 102 12.11 -16.83 -4.11
CA LYS A 102 11.49 -16.07 -5.22
C LYS A 102 10.17 -16.70 -5.67
N PHE A 103 10.15 -18.03 -5.83
CA PHE A 103 8.94 -18.77 -6.19
C PHE A 103 7.83 -18.58 -5.14
N ILE A 104 8.15 -18.74 -3.85
CA ILE A 104 7.18 -18.53 -2.75
C ILE A 104 6.60 -17.11 -2.79
N ILE A 105 7.46 -16.09 -2.92
CA ILE A 105 7.04 -14.68 -2.94
C ILE A 105 6.13 -14.39 -4.14
N GLN A 106 6.50 -14.88 -5.33
CA GLN A 106 5.68 -14.72 -6.53
C GLN A 106 4.35 -15.46 -6.41
N THR A 107 4.34 -16.65 -5.81
CA THR A 107 3.10 -17.38 -5.52
C THR A 107 2.21 -16.60 -4.56
N MET A 108 2.77 -16.05 -3.47
CA MET A 108 2.01 -15.20 -2.55
C MET A 108 1.41 -13.96 -3.23
N ALA A 109 2.14 -13.33 -4.15
CA ALA A 109 1.63 -12.20 -4.92
C ALA A 109 0.44 -12.55 -5.82
N SER A 110 0.27 -13.82 -6.18
CA SER A 110 -0.81 -14.31 -7.04
C SER A 110 -2.06 -14.74 -6.26
N ILE A 111 -1.98 -14.84 -4.94
CA ILE A 111 -3.11 -15.27 -4.11
C ILE A 111 -4.17 -14.16 -4.04
N PRO A 112 -5.44 -14.44 -4.37
CA PRO A 112 -6.52 -13.49 -4.15
C PRO A 112 -6.57 -13.02 -2.69
N SER A 113 -6.66 -11.71 -2.48
CA SER A 113 -6.54 -11.11 -1.13
C SER A 113 -7.56 -11.65 -0.12
N ILE A 114 -8.75 -12.04 -0.58
CA ILE A 114 -9.76 -12.64 0.30
C ILE A 114 -9.29 -13.98 0.87
N LEU A 115 -8.53 -14.78 0.13
CA LEU A 115 -7.99 -16.05 0.62
C LEU A 115 -6.94 -15.83 1.70
N LEU A 116 -6.16 -14.74 1.63
CA LEU A 116 -5.27 -14.35 2.73
C LEU A 116 -6.07 -13.99 3.99
N GLY A 117 -7.20 -13.30 3.83
CA GLY A 117 -8.13 -13.04 4.93
C GLY A 117 -8.69 -14.33 5.55
N MET A 118 -9.08 -15.29 4.72
CA MET A 118 -9.56 -16.61 5.18
C MET A 118 -8.45 -17.41 5.89
N PHE A 119 -7.22 -17.36 5.39
CA PHE A 119 -6.07 -18.01 6.00
C PHE A 119 -5.80 -17.44 7.41
N VAL A 120 -5.73 -16.11 7.53
CA VAL A 120 -5.52 -15.45 8.82
C VAL A 120 -6.69 -15.70 9.76
N TYR A 121 -7.93 -15.69 9.26
CA TYR A 121 -9.11 -16.04 10.04
C TYR A 121 -8.99 -17.47 10.60
N GLY A 122 -8.72 -18.45 9.75
CA GLY A 122 -8.59 -19.86 10.17
C GLY A 122 -7.44 -20.07 11.17
N LEU A 123 -6.27 -19.50 10.90
CA LEU A 123 -5.09 -19.71 11.74
C LEU A 123 -5.17 -18.91 13.05
N PHE A 124 -5.41 -17.59 12.99
CA PHE A 124 -5.31 -16.74 14.17
C PHE A 124 -6.60 -16.74 14.99
N ILE A 125 -7.76 -16.67 14.34
CA ILE A 125 -9.03 -16.49 15.05
C ILE A 125 -9.59 -17.83 15.47
N VAL A 126 -9.62 -18.82 14.56
CA VAL A 126 -10.22 -20.13 14.87
C VAL A 126 -9.24 -21.04 15.63
N SER A 127 -7.97 -21.14 15.18
CA SER A 127 -7.02 -22.10 15.78
C SER A 127 -6.27 -21.56 17.00
N LEU A 128 -5.95 -20.26 17.04
CA LEU A 128 -5.21 -19.62 18.14
C LEU A 128 -6.10 -18.81 19.08
N ASP A 129 -7.43 -18.78 18.84
CA ASP A 129 -8.44 -18.07 19.64
C ASP A 129 -8.13 -16.56 19.86
N ILE A 130 -7.46 -15.94 18.87
CA ILE A 130 -7.19 -14.51 18.88
C ILE A 130 -8.43 -13.79 18.33
N PRO A 131 -8.98 -12.77 19.02
CA PRO A 131 -10.21 -12.11 18.55
C PRO A 131 -10.03 -11.38 17.23
N LYS A 132 -11.13 -11.20 16.48
CA LYS A 132 -11.17 -10.25 15.36
C LYS A 132 -10.74 -8.88 15.85
N SER A 133 -9.67 -8.33 15.27
CA SER A 133 -9.00 -7.18 15.88
C SER A 133 -8.17 -6.37 14.87
N LEU A 134 -7.76 -5.20 15.30
CA LEU A 134 -6.78 -4.38 14.60
C LEU A 134 -5.50 -5.18 14.29
N LEU A 135 -5.04 -6.02 15.22
CA LEU A 135 -3.84 -6.85 15.05
C LEU A 135 -4.01 -7.86 13.92
N THR A 136 -5.06 -8.70 13.98
CA THR A 136 -5.29 -9.75 12.97
C THR A 136 -5.56 -9.16 11.58
N ALA A 137 -6.28 -8.05 11.51
CA ALA A 137 -6.49 -7.31 10.27
C ALA A 137 -5.17 -6.73 9.72
N SER A 138 -4.32 -6.16 10.57
CA SER A 138 -3.02 -5.61 10.16
C SER A 138 -2.05 -6.69 9.67
N ILE A 139 -2.04 -7.86 10.30
CA ILE A 139 -1.26 -9.02 9.85
C ILE A 139 -1.75 -9.47 8.47
N THR A 140 -3.07 -9.51 8.25
CA THR A 140 -3.64 -9.86 6.95
C THR A 140 -3.19 -8.91 5.84
N LEU A 141 -3.27 -7.61 6.10
CA LEU A 141 -2.80 -6.59 5.16
C LEU A 141 -1.29 -6.67 4.95
N ALA A 142 -0.52 -6.92 6.02
CA ALA A 142 0.93 -7.08 5.90
C ALA A 142 1.31 -8.25 5.00
N LEU A 143 0.64 -9.41 5.13
CA LEU A 143 0.85 -10.56 4.24
C LEU A 143 0.47 -10.24 2.80
N MET A 144 -0.58 -9.44 2.58
CA MET A 144 -1.01 -9.01 1.25
C MET A 144 0.04 -8.12 0.58
N VAL A 145 0.63 -7.17 1.30
CA VAL A 145 1.60 -6.22 0.73
C VAL A 145 3.06 -6.70 0.83
N PHE A 146 3.34 -7.76 1.58
CA PHE A 146 4.68 -8.33 1.76
C PHE A 146 5.41 -8.60 0.44
N PRO A 147 4.81 -9.26 -0.58
CA PRO A 147 5.49 -9.53 -1.84
C PRO A 147 5.90 -8.24 -2.56
N PHE A 148 5.06 -7.21 -2.52
CA PHE A 148 5.37 -5.91 -3.10
C PHE A 148 6.57 -5.25 -2.41
N VAL A 149 6.59 -5.25 -1.07
CA VAL A 149 7.70 -4.67 -0.28
C VAL A 149 8.99 -5.42 -0.55
N GLU A 150 8.95 -6.75 -0.56
CA GLU A 150 10.13 -7.59 -0.78
C GLU A 150 10.71 -7.38 -2.18
N VAL A 151 9.91 -7.55 -3.24
CA VAL A 151 10.36 -7.42 -4.64
C VAL A 151 10.86 -6.01 -4.94
N SER A 152 10.17 -4.98 -4.42
CA SER A 152 10.59 -3.61 -4.62
C SER A 152 11.91 -3.30 -3.89
N THR A 153 12.09 -3.82 -2.68
CA THR A 153 13.34 -3.66 -1.91
C THR A 153 14.49 -4.43 -2.58
N GLU A 154 14.25 -5.67 -3.03
CA GLU A 154 15.22 -6.45 -3.80
C GLU A 154 15.71 -5.67 -5.02
N LYS A 155 14.79 -5.10 -5.80
CA LYS A 155 15.11 -4.31 -6.98
C LYS A 155 15.99 -3.10 -6.65
N VAL A 156 15.71 -2.41 -5.54
CA VAL A 156 16.52 -1.26 -5.12
C VAL A 156 17.92 -1.69 -4.68
N ILE A 157 18.04 -2.79 -3.93
CA ILE A 157 19.36 -3.35 -3.55
C ILE A 157 20.16 -3.73 -4.79
N SER A 158 19.52 -4.35 -5.79
CA SER A 158 20.18 -4.75 -7.04
C SER A 158 20.67 -3.58 -7.91
N GLN A 159 20.24 -2.35 -7.64
CA GLN A 159 20.70 -1.13 -8.30
C GLN A 159 21.94 -0.52 -7.65
N ILE A 160 22.36 -1.02 -6.49
CA ILE A 160 23.63 -0.62 -5.87
C ILE A 160 24.77 -1.13 -6.74
N ASP A 161 25.80 -0.28 -6.93
CA ASP A 161 26.97 -0.62 -7.74
C ASP A 161 27.65 -1.90 -7.20
N GLU A 162 27.65 -2.94 -8.02
CA GLU A 162 28.30 -4.21 -7.69
C GLU A 162 29.79 -4.04 -7.37
N LYS A 163 30.45 -3.05 -7.98
CA LYS A 163 31.85 -2.76 -7.69
C LYS A 163 32.01 -2.33 -6.25
N MET A 164 31.14 -1.45 -5.75
CA MET A 164 31.15 -1.01 -4.35
C MET A 164 30.99 -2.18 -3.38
N LEU A 165 30.09 -3.13 -3.70
CA LEU A 165 29.89 -4.33 -2.88
C LEU A 165 31.12 -5.27 -2.93
N ARG A 166 31.69 -5.51 -4.11
CA ARG A 166 32.89 -6.36 -4.28
C ARG A 166 34.13 -5.76 -3.62
N ASP A 167 34.37 -4.46 -3.78
CA ASP A 167 35.50 -3.77 -3.16
C ASP A 167 35.40 -3.82 -1.63
N SER A 168 34.18 -3.71 -1.08
CA SER A 168 33.94 -3.88 0.36
C SER A 168 34.31 -5.28 0.85
N PHE A 169 33.96 -6.33 0.11
CA PHE A 169 34.37 -7.70 0.44
C PHE A 169 35.90 -7.90 0.33
N ALA A 170 36.54 -7.30 -0.69
CA ALA A 170 37.99 -7.38 -0.86
C ALA A 170 38.73 -6.72 0.29
N LEU A 171 38.15 -5.70 0.92
CA LEU A 171 38.66 -5.04 2.12
C LEU A 171 38.36 -5.78 3.42
N GLY A 172 37.76 -6.98 3.35
CA GLY A 172 37.42 -7.79 4.51
C GLY A 172 36.21 -7.29 5.31
N VAL A 173 35.37 -6.44 4.70
CA VAL A 173 34.15 -5.96 5.37
C VAL A 173 33.16 -7.11 5.56
N ASP A 174 32.71 -7.30 6.81
CA ASP A 174 31.72 -8.31 7.17
C ASP A 174 30.34 -8.00 6.55
N LYS A 175 29.57 -9.07 6.26
CA LYS A 175 28.23 -8.97 5.69
C LYS A 175 27.28 -8.14 6.55
N ASP A 176 27.37 -8.25 7.87
CA ASP A 176 26.53 -7.49 8.80
C ASP A 176 26.85 -6.00 8.77
N PHE A 177 28.12 -5.65 8.75
CA PHE A 177 28.55 -4.27 8.61
C PHE A 177 28.10 -3.72 7.27
N MET A 178 28.28 -4.46 6.17
CA MET A 178 27.86 -4.06 4.85
C MET A 178 26.34 -3.83 4.79
N ALA A 179 25.53 -4.74 5.33
CA ALA A 179 24.07 -4.59 5.36
C ALA A 179 23.64 -3.34 6.13
N ARG A 180 24.19 -3.15 7.35
CA ARG A 180 23.75 -2.08 8.28
C ARG A 180 24.35 -0.71 7.98
N LYS A 181 25.60 -0.65 7.55
CA LYS A 181 26.34 0.62 7.39
C LYS A 181 26.44 1.09 5.95
N LEU A 182 26.27 0.21 4.98
CA LEU A 182 26.41 0.53 3.58
C LEU A 182 25.05 0.44 2.85
N VAL A 183 24.43 -0.75 2.84
CA VAL A 183 23.21 -1.00 2.05
C VAL A 183 22.02 -0.26 2.62
N LEU A 184 21.65 -0.51 3.88
CA LEU A 184 20.46 0.11 4.50
C LEU A 184 20.47 1.65 4.47
N PRO A 185 21.57 2.34 4.83
CA PRO A 185 21.62 3.80 4.72
C PRO A 185 21.47 4.31 3.29
N THR A 186 22.04 3.58 2.31
CA THR A 186 21.97 3.96 0.90
C THR A 186 20.55 3.88 0.36
N ILE A 187 19.79 2.85 0.73
CA ILE A 187 18.43 2.62 0.20
C ILE A 187 17.31 3.12 1.14
N ARG A 188 17.62 3.77 2.26
CA ARG A 188 16.64 4.17 3.29
C ARG A 188 15.46 4.97 2.73
N LYS A 189 15.72 5.94 1.82
CA LYS A 189 14.67 6.76 1.19
C LYS A 189 13.76 5.90 0.31
N ASN A 190 14.35 4.98 -0.43
CA ASN A 190 13.59 4.03 -1.25
C ASN A 190 12.71 3.12 -0.39
N ILE A 191 13.24 2.60 0.73
CA ILE A 191 12.46 1.79 1.68
C ILE A 191 11.25 2.58 2.20
N ILE A 192 11.45 3.83 2.67
CA ILE A 192 10.35 4.67 3.16
C ILE A 192 9.29 4.88 2.08
N SER A 193 9.70 5.19 0.86
CA SER A 193 8.79 5.35 -0.28
C SER A 193 8.04 4.07 -0.61
N ILE A 194 8.72 2.91 -0.65
CA ILE A 194 8.11 1.60 -0.88
C ILE A 194 7.07 1.30 0.21
N LEU A 195 7.37 1.60 1.47
CA LEU A 195 6.44 1.38 2.58
C LEU A 195 5.21 2.29 2.50
N ILE A 196 5.37 3.57 2.15
CA ILE A 196 4.24 4.47 1.93
C ILE A 196 3.34 3.95 0.79
N LEU A 197 3.92 3.46 -0.31
CA LEU A 197 3.16 2.85 -1.40
C LEU A 197 2.46 1.55 -0.98
N ALA A 198 3.14 0.69 -0.21
CA ALA A 198 2.56 -0.51 0.37
C ALA A 198 1.38 -0.17 1.31
N GLY A 199 1.53 0.87 2.14
CA GLY A 199 0.47 1.41 2.99
C GLY A 199 -0.71 1.95 2.20
N SER A 200 -0.45 2.64 1.08
CA SER A 200 -1.50 3.12 0.16
C SER A 200 -2.30 1.96 -0.44
N TYR A 201 -1.62 0.87 -0.77
CA TYR A 201 -2.28 -0.34 -1.26
C TYR A 201 -3.09 -1.03 -0.15
N ALA A 202 -2.54 -1.10 1.07
CA ALA A 202 -3.20 -1.69 2.22
C ALA A 202 -4.46 -0.93 2.63
N ILE A 203 -4.42 0.42 2.68
CA ILE A 203 -5.56 1.25 3.12
C ILE A 203 -6.77 1.14 2.18
N GLY A 204 -6.56 0.78 0.90
CA GLY A 204 -7.63 0.57 -0.08
C GLY A 204 -8.26 -0.83 -0.05
N ALA A 205 -7.71 -1.76 0.71
CA ALA A 205 -8.17 -3.14 0.73
C ALA A 205 -9.46 -3.31 1.55
N THR A 206 -10.46 -4.00 1.01
CA THR A 206 -11.72 -4.33 1.70
C THR A 206 -11.84 -5.82 1.98
N ALA A 207 -11.67 -6.65 0.94
CA ALA A 207 -11.97 -8.07 0.99
C ALA A 207 -11.23 -8.85 2.10
N PRO A 208 -9.91 -8.69 2.30
CA PRO A 208 -9.18 -9.43 3.33
C PRO A 208 -9.58 -9.01 4.75
N LEU A 209 -10.10 -7.80 4.94
CA LEU A 209 -10.47 -7.25 6.25
C LEU A 209 -11.81 -7.75 6.77
N LEU A 210 -12.74 -8.13 5.88
CA LEU A 210 -14.11 -8.54 6.24
C LEU A 210 -14.14 -9.66 7.29
N LEU A 211 -13.18 -10.57 7.25
CA LEU A 211 -13.12 -11.72 8.14
C LEU A 211 -12.24 -11.48 9.36
N THR A 212 -11.27 -10.56 9.30
CA THR A 212 -10.15 -10.53 10.25
C THR A 212 -10.25 -9.47 11.33
N GLY A 213 -10.90 -8.33 11.10
CA GLY A 213 -10.91 -7.35 12.19
C GLY A 213 -11.67 -6.06 11.96
N VAL A 214 -12.40 -5.92 10.84
CA VAL A 214 -13.24 -4.74 10.66
C VAL A 214 -14.69 -5.01 11.06
N VAL A 215 -15.25 -4.07 11.80
CA VAL A 215 -16.65 -4.07 12.23
C VAL A 215 -17.20 -2.66 12.04
N PHE A 216 -18.44 -2.57 11.54
CA PHE A 216 -19.09 -1.29 11.31
C PHE A 216 -19.35 -0.58 12.64
N MET A 217 -19.06 0.72 12.71
CA MET A 217 -19.14 1.57 13.90
C MET A 217 -18.20 1.17 15.05
N ALA A 218 -17.24 0.26 14.84
CA ALA A 218 -16.26 -0.06 15.86
C ALA A 218 -15.27 1.10 16.07
N LYS A 219 -14.93 1.34 17.34
CA LYS A 219 -13.89 2.30 17.73
C LYS A 219 -12.57 1.55 17.93
N ALA A 220 -11.47 2.19 17.55
CA ALA A 220 -10.14 1.65 17.77
C ALA A 220 -9.72 1.84 19.24
N GLU A 221 -10.10 0.91 20.13
CA GLU A 221 -9.81 0.98 21.57
C GLU A 221 -8.49 0.30 21.95
N GLY A 222 -7.98 -0.57 21.09
CA GLY A 222 -6.72 -1.29 21.34
C GLY A 222 -6.34 -2.24 20.21
N LEU A 223 -5.19 -2.90 20.35
CA LEU A 223 -4.68 -3.82 19.33
C LEU A 223 -5.55 -5.08 19.15
N LEU A 224 -6.21 -5.53 20.21
CA LEU A 224 -7.08 -6.71 20.20
C LEU A 224 -8.56 -6.36 20.05
N SER A 225 -8.90 -5.09 19.82
CA SER A 225 -10.25 -4.64 19.52
C SER A 225 -10.48 -4.53 18.00
N PRO A 226 -11.69 -4.76 17.51
CA PRO A 226 -12.03 -4.50 16.11
C PRO A 226 -11.95 -3.01 15.79
N VAL A 227 -11.82 -2.70 14.52
CA VAL A 227 -11.77 -1.31 14.03
C VAL A 227 -12.69 -1.11 12.85
N MET A 228 -13.03 0.12 12.55
CA MET A 228 -13.68 0.51 11.31
C MET A 228 -12.63 0.95 10.29
N ALA A 229 -12.86 0.68 9.00
CA ALA A 229 -11.99 1.11 7.92
C ALA A 229 -12.79 1.82 6.82
N LEU A 230 -12.20 2.81 6.16
CA LEU A 230 -12.85 3.59 5.09
C LEU A 230 -13.39 2.71 3.94
N PRO A 231 -12.62 1.75 3.37
CA PRO A 231 -13.15 0.90 2.31
C PRO A 231 -14.29 -0.01 2.80
N PHE A 232 -14.22 -0.45 4.06
CA PHE A 232 -15.30 -1.24 4.66
C PHE A 232 -16.56 -0.39 4.91
N HIS A 233 -16.39 0.84 5.40
CA HIS A 233 -17.49 1.78 5.55
C HIS A 233 -18.19 2.06 4.22
N LEU A 234 -17.40 2.38 3.18
CA LEU A 234 -17.90 2.56 1.82
C LEU A 234 -18.70 1.33 1.34
N HIS A 235 -18.13 0.12 1.51
CA HIS A 235 -18.78 -1.12 1.13
C HIS A 235 -20.14 -1.31 1.85
N MET A 236 -20.21 -1.04 3.14
CA MET A 236 -21.43 -1.17 3.93
C MET A 236 -22.51 -0.20 3.49
N LEU A 237 -22.15 1.08 3.26
CA LEU A 237 -23.13 2.08 2.78
C LEU A 237 -23.70 1.74 1.40
N LEU A 238 -22.87 1.24 0.49
CA LEU A 238 -23.32 0.84 -0.85
C LEU A 238 -24.19 -0.42 -0.81
N SER A 239 -23.82 -1.41 0.03
CA SER A 239 -24.57 -2.67 0.11
C SER A 239 -25.97 -2.50 0.70
N GLN A 240 -26.16 -1.52 1.56
CA GLN A 240 -27.46 -1.26 2.20
C GLN A 240 -28.31 -0.25 1.42
N SER A 241 -27.74 0.46 0.45
CA SER A 241 -28.41 1.48 -0.41
C SER A 241 -29.12 2.60 0.36
N VAL A 242 -28.80 2.79 1.65
CA VAL A 242 -29.48 3.75 2.53
C VAL A 242 -28.87 5.14 2.44
N ALA A 243 -27.53 5.23 2.32
CA ALA A 243 -26.79 6.49 2.37
C ALA A 243 -25.76 6.60 1.22
N THR A 244 -26.23 6.48 -0.01
CA THR A 244 -25.36 6.46 -1.20
C THR A 244 -24.54 7.73 -1.37
N GLN A 245 -25.06 8.90 -0.99
CA GLN A 245 -24.29 10.16 -1.04
C GLN A 245 -23.13 10.15 -0.06
N ASN A 246 -23.32 9.63 1.17
CA ASN A 246 -22.26 9.47 2.15
C ASN A 246 -21.23 8.42 1.70
N ALA A 247 -21.64 7.42 0.92
CA ALA A 247 -20.72 6.47 0.29
C ALA A 247 -19.81 7.17 -0.72
N TYR A 248 -20.35 8.02 -1.61
CA TYR A 248 -19.53 8.81 -2.54
C TYR A 248 -18.61 9.80 -1.82
N ALA A 249 -19.08 10.44 -0.74
CA ALA A 249 -18.23 11.30 0.08
C ALA A 249 -17.08 10.52 0.73
N THR A 250 -17.36 9.32 1.27
CA THR A 250 -16.33 8.43 1.83
C THR A 250 -15.31 8.01 0.75
N ALA A 251 -15.79 7.68 -0.46
CA ALA A 251 -14.92 7.38 -1.59
C ALA A 251 -14.01 8.55 -1.96
N LEU A 252 -14.55 9.78 -1.99
CA LEU A 252 -13.75 10.99 -2.24
C LEU A 252 -12.65 11.19 -1.20
N VAL A 253 -12.98 11.05 0.09
CA VAL A 253 -11.99 11.15 1.18
C VAL A 253 -10.91 10.09 1.02
N LEU A 254 -11.28 8.84 0.72
CA LEU A 254 -10.32 7.76 0.48
C LEU A 254 -9.41 8.07 -0.71
N ILE A 255 -9.97 8.50 -1.85
CA ILE A 255 -9.19 8.91 -3.03
C ILE A 255 -8.22 10.03 -2.69
N PHE A 256 -8.66 11.05 -1.95
CA PHE A 256 -7.81 12.18 -1.54
C PHE A 256 -6.65 11.72 -0.66
N ILE A 257 -6.90 10.84 0.31
CA ILE A 257 -5.85 10.23 1.14
C ILE A 257 -4.85 9.46 0.28
N LEU A 258 -5.33 8.65 -0.67
CA LEU A 258 -4.47 7.88 -1.58
C LEU A 258 -3.59 8.79 -2.45
N ILE A 259 -4.14 9.87 -3.00
CA ILE A 259 -3.39 10.86 -3.77
C ILE A 259 -2.28 11.49 -2.92
N ILE A 260 -2.60 11.90 -1.68
CA ILE A 260 -1.61 12.47 -0.76
C ILE A 260 -0.50 11.46 -0.46
N LEU A 261 -0.83 10.21 -0.18
CA LEU A 261 0.17 9.18 0.10
C LEU A 261 1.08 8.91 -1.12
N HIS A 262 0.54 8.89 -2.33
CA HIS A 262 1.33 8.73 -3.56
C HIS A 262 2.25 9.93 -3.80
N LEU A 263 1.75 11.15 -3.60
CA LEU A 263 2.57 12.36 -3.69
C LEU A 263 3.67 12.38 -2.62
N LEU A 264 3.35 11.99 -1.39
CA LEU A 264 4.32 11.88 -0.30
C LEU A 264 5.42 10.87 -0.63
N SER A 265 5.06 9.69 -1.16
CA SER A 265 6.02 8.70 -1.63
C SER A 265 6.94 9.26 -2.73
N ALA A 266 6.38 9.97 -3.69
CA ALA A 266 7.13 10.61 -4.76
C ALA A 266 8.10 11.69 -4.22
N VAL A 267 7.65 12.54 -3.30
CA VAL A 267 8.48 13.58 -2.67
C VAL A 267 9.66 12.97 -1.90
N VAL A 268 9.43 11.86 -1.18
CA VAL A 268 10.50 11.15 -0.46
C VAL A 268 11.58 10.61 -1.42
N LEU A 269 11.17 10.11 -2.60
CA LEU A 269 12.11 9.63 -3.62
C LEU A 269 12.83 10.77 -4.33
N PHE A 270 12.09 11.80 -4.75
CA PHE A 270 12.64 12.95 -5.44
C PHE A 270 13.10 13.97 -4.42
N ASP A 271 14.37 13.85 -4.00
CA ASP A 271 15.03 14.89 -3.20
C ASP A 271 15.26 16.13 -4.08
N ILE A 272 14.21 16.94 -4.19
CA ILE A 272 14.21 18.18 -5.01
C ILE A 272 15.40 19.08 -4.57
N GLY A 273 15.76 19.06 -3.28
CA GLY A 273 16.90 19.80 -2.75
C GLY A 273 18.26 19.35 -3.29
N GLU A 274 18.51 18.04 -3.41
CA GLU A 274 19.78 17.55 -3.97
C GLU A 274 19.93 17.81 -5.48
N LYS A 275 18.84 17.73 -6.23
CA LYS A 275 18.87 18.07 -7.67
C LYS A 275 19.11 19.55 -7.92
N ILE A 276 18.48 20.42 -7.14
CA ILE A 276 18.69 21.86 -7.20
C ILE A 276 20.14 22.21 -6.78
N ALA A 277 20.64 21.63 -5.69
CA ALA A 277 22.00 21.84 -5.24
C ALA A 277 23.05 21.37 -6.26
N ARG A 278 22.85 20.20 -6.91
CA ARG A 278 23.73 19.73 -8.00
C ARG A 278 23.65 20.60 -9.23
N TYR A 279 22.48 21.08 -9.61
CA TYR A 279 22.30 21.98 -10.75
C TYR A 279 23.03 23.31 -10.55
N PHE A 280 22.94 23.90 -9.35
CA PHE A 280 23.69 25.13 -9.01
C PHE A 280 25.19 24.90 -8.84
N LYS A 281 25.63 23.71 -8.39
CA LYS A 281 27.07 23.38 -8.29
C LYS A 281 27.70 23.19 -9.67
N TYR A 282 26.96 22.57 -10.61
CA TYR A 282 27.44 22.39 -12.00
C TYR A 282 27.52 23.71 -12.79
N LYS A 283 26.71 24.71 -12.44
CA LYS A 283 26.69 26.02 -13.10
C LYS A 283 27.76 27.00 -12.55
N ARG A 284 28.48 26.60 -11.47
CA ARG A 284 29.54 27.38 -10.84
C ARG A 284 30.95 26.81 -11.10
N SER A 285 31.09 25.68 -11.71
CA SER A 285 32.31 25.10 -12.26
C SER A 285 32.35 25.28 -13.79
#